data_78d440d8e746ebc02bd954bc67804560
#
_entry.id   78d440d8e746ebc02bd954bc67804560
#
_cell.length_a   1.000
_cell.length_b   1.000
_cell.length_c   1.000
_cell.angle_alpha   90.00
_cell.angle_beta   90.00
_cell.angle_gamma   90.00
#
_symmetry.space_group_name_H-M   'P 1'
#
loop_
_entity.id
_entity.type
_entity.pdbx_description
1 polymer ?
#
loop_
_entity_poly.entity_id
_entity_poly.type
_entity_poly.pdbx_seq_one_letter_code
_entity_poly.pdbx_strand_id
1 'polypeptide(L)'
;SDLRLIVSFAAFIMLIALISGVITHKKIFTDFFTFRTVKGQRSWLDFHNVVSVIALPFFLTITFTGLTIFFNLYLPYGIQQVYSPKQSLQFFEEINSTQPISTAQGQSTAMLTFEQLNHKIQQQWPNQPEISTIEVKAPYTSLAQIQIKQLEDHSISLKPEQLSIAGSTGQILPDIRNYSPVATLYSGVYGLHMAPFAQPLLRLGLFFSGLLGCAMIASGLLLWSLKRQLHAKSQSFHFGHYLVDRGNLACFVGLPISMLVYFYLNRLVTPYIHGNNYEIQGFFLTWLISLVAALFTKKAYLWRSQLTILIALATLLPLVDDYSLYQQ
;
A
#
# COMPACT_ATOMS: atom_id res chain seq x y z
N SER A 1 -0.47 9.90 13.44
CA SER A 1 0.77 9.12 13.69
C SER A 1 0.46 7.70 14.15
N ASP A 2 -0.60 7.49 14.93
CA ASP A 2 -0.88 6.23 15.62
C ASP A 2 -1.21 5.06 14.67
N LEU A 3 -1.92 5.31 13.58
CA LEU A 3 -2.22 4.29 12.57
C LEU A 3 -0.96 3.72 11.91
N ARG A 4 0.06 4.54 11.70
CA ARG A 4 1.34 4.08 11.12
C ARG A 4 2.08 3.12 12.05
N LEU A 5 2.01 3.35 13.37
CA LEU A 5 2.57 2.44 14.38
C LEU A 5 1.86 1.09 14.37
N ILE A 6 0.53 1.06 14.25
CA ILE A 6 -0.25 -0.18 14.17
C ILE A 6 0.15 -0.98 12.93
N VAL A 7 0.26 -0.33 11.77
CA VAL A 7 0.68 -0.96 10.52
C VAL A 7 2.12 -1.49 10.63
N SER A 8 3.03 -0.69 11.19
CA SER A 8 4.43 -1.11 11.40
C SER A 8 4.54 -2.30 12.34
N PHE A 9 3.74 -2.32 13.42
CA PHE A 9 3.70 -3.45 14.35
C PHE A 9 3.17 -4.73 13.69
N ALA A 10 2.12 -4.61 12.89
CA ALA A 10 1.59 -5.74 12.10
C ALA A 10 2.64 -6.27 11.10
N ALA A 11 3.36 -5.37 10.41
CA ALA A 11 4.44 -5.73 9.51
C ALA A 11 5.60 -6.40 10.24
N PHE A 12 5.94 -5.95 11.44
CA PHE A 12 6.98 -6.57 12.27
C PHE A 12 6.61 -8.01 12.67
N ILE A 13 5.37 -8.22 13.14
CA ILE A 13 4.86 -9.57 13.45
C ILE A 13 4.89 -10.44 12.18
N MET A 14 4.49 -9.89 11.05
CA MET A 14 4.50 -10.61 9.79
C MET A 14 5.93 -11.03 9.39
N LEU A 15 6.92 -10.15 9.53
CA LEU A 15 8.32 -10.48 9.23
C LEU A 15 8.83 -11.62 10.12
N ILE A 16 8.55 -11.56 11.43
CA ILE A 16 8.90 -12.64 12.36
C ILE A 16 8.21 -13.94 11.96
N ALA A 17 6.93 -13.90 11.60
CA ALA A 17 6.18 -15.08 11.18
C ALA A 17 6.75 -15.70 9.90
N LEU A 18 7.13 -14.88 8.90
CA LEU A 18 7.76 -15.35 7.67
C LEU A 18 9.11 -16.04 7.94
N ILE A 19 9.99 -15.38 8.70
CA ILE A 19 11.32 -15.93 9.03
C ILE A 19 11.19 -17.19 9.86
N SER A 20 10.38 -17.18 10.92
CA SER A 20 10.17 -18.34 11.79
C SER A 20 9.50 -19.49 11.03
N GLY A 21 8.58 -19.20 10.12
CA GLY A 21 7.93 -20.19 9.27
C GLY A 21 8.94 -20.94 8.40
N VAL A 22 9.86 -20.23 7.75
CA VAL A 22 10.93 -20.84 6.95
C VAL A 22 11.87 -21.68 7.82
N ILE A 23 12.27 -21.18 8.99
CA ILE A 23 13.22 -21.88 9.89
C ILE A 23 12.57 -23.14 10.49
N THR A 24 11.32 -23.08 10.90
CA THR A 24 10.64 -24.19 11.58
C THR A 24 10.18 -25.27 10.61
N HIS A 25 9.81 -24.89 9.39
CA HIS A 25 9.30 -25.83 8.40
C HIS A 25 10.42 -26.33 7.48
N LYS A 26 11.30 -27.20 8.01
CA LYS A 26 12.53 -27.67 7.31
C LYS A 26 12.31 -28.24 5.91
N LYS A 27 11.09 -28.70 5.59
CA LYS A 27 10.73 -29.31 4.30
C LYS A 27 9.88 -28.42 3.41
N ILE A 28 9.80 -27.11 3.72
CA ILE A 28 8.91 -26.17 3.00
C ILE A 28 9.10 -26.20 1.48
N PHE A 29 10.34 -26.27 1.00
CA PHE A 29 10.66 -26.29 -0.42
C PHE A 29 10.48 -27.66 -1.08
N THR A 30 10.66 -28.76 -0.33
CA THR A 30 10.40 -30.12 -0.84
C THR A 30 8.90 -30.42 -0.89
N ASP A 31 8.16 -29.99 0.12
CA ASP A 31 6.72 -30.18 0.19
C ASP A 31 5.97 -29.26 -0.79
N PHE A 32 6.61 -28.22 -1.31
CA PHE A 32 6.07 -27.35 -2.36
C PHE A 32 5.65 -28.13 -3.62
N PHE A 33 6.39 -29.18 -4.01
CA PHE A 33 6.10 -29.98 -5.17
C PHE A 33 5.06 -31.08 -4.91
N THR A 34 4.53 -31.19 -3.69
CA THR A 34 3.59 -32.26 -3.28
C THR A 34 2.20 -31.70 -3.03
N PHE A 35 1.45 -31.38 -4.08
CA PHE A 35 0.07 -30.91 -3.94
C PHE A 35 -0.93 -32.06 -4.09
N ARG A 36 -1.59 -32.40 -2.99
CA ARG A 36 -2.58 -33.48 -2.92
C ARG A 36 -3.99 -32.89 -2.92
N THR A 37 -4.72 -33.09 -4.00
CA THR A 37 -6.12 -32.69 -4.11
C THR A 37 -7.06 -33.65 -3.37
N VAL A 38 -8.22 -33.12 -2.90
CA VAL A 38 -9.36 -33.91 -2.37
C VAL A 38 -9.04 -34.73 -1.09
N LYS A 39 -8.05 -34.31 -0.29
CA LYS A 39 -7.70 -35.00 0.98
C LYS A 39 -7.97 -34.17 2.24
N GLY A 40 -8.98 -33.29 2.21
CA GLY A 40 -9.44 -32.52 3.37
C GLY A 40 -8.34 -31.63 3.95
N GLN A 41 -8.01 -31.82 5.24
CA GLN A 41 -7.01 -30.99 5.95
C GLN A 41 -5.62 -30.98 5.27
N ARG A 42 -5.21 -32.13 4.68
CA ARG A 42 -3.91 -32.22 4.00
C ARG A 42 -3.87 -31.36 2.73
N SER A 43 -4.97 -31.30 1.97
CA SER A 43 -5.05 -30.42 0.79
C SER A 43 -4.94 -28.95 1.18
N TRP A 44 -5.53 -28.52 2.28
CA TRP A 44 -5.40 -27.16 2.82
C TRP A 44 -3.98 -26.86 3.28
N LEU A 45 -3.28 -27.83 3.87
CA LEU A 45 -1.89 -27.69 4.28
C LEU A 45 -0.97 -27.56 3.06
N ASP A 46 -1.15 -28.43 2.05
CA ASP A 46 -0.39 -28.39 0.81
C ASP A 46 -0.65 -27.06 0.06
N PHE A 47 -1.90 -26.59 0.00
CA PHE A 47 -2.27 -25.30 -0.56
C PHE A 47 -1.57 -24.14 0.18
N HIS A 48 -1.65 -24.12 1.51
CA HIS A 48 -0.97 -23.11 2.33
C HIS A 48 0.53 -23.09 2.04
N ASN A 49 1.17 -24.26 1.97
CA ASN A 49 2.59 -24.37 1.68
C ASN A 49 2.95 -23.83 0.28
N VAL A 50 2.19 -24.22 -0.74
CA VAL A 50 2.42 -23.75 -2.13
C VAL A 50 2.29 -22.23 -2.24
N VAL A 51 1.19 -21.67 -1.74
CA VAL A 51 0.99 -20.20 -1.82
C VAL A 51 2.02 -19.44 -0.99
N SER A 52 2.44 -20.01 0.15
CA SER A 52 3.47 -19.41 1.01
C SER A 52 4.82 -19.34 0.32
N VAL A 53 5.26 -20.41 -0.35
CA VAL A 53 6.55 -20.44 -1.05
C VAL A 53 6.55 -19.49 -2.25
N ILE A 54 5.46 -19.46 -3.04
CA ILE A 54 5.35 -18.55 -4.19
C ILE A 54 5.36 -17.08 -3.74
N ALA A 55 4.62 -16.75 -2.68
CA ALA A 55 4.50 -15.38 -2.20
C ALA A 55 5.67 -14.92 -1.32
N LEU A 56 6.53 -15.85 -0.86
CA LEU A 56 7.60 -15.57 0.12
C LEU A 56 8.55 -14.45 -0.32
N PRO A 57 9.12 -14.43 -1.55
CA PRO A 57 10.05 -13.38 -1.96
C PRO A 57 9.38 -12.00 -1.94
N PHE A 58 8.14 -11.92 -2.42
CA PHE A 58 7.35 -10.69 -2.42
C PHE A 58 7.09 -10.21 -0.98
N PHE A 59 6.62 -11.09 -0.10
CA PHE A 59 6.29 -10.70 1.26
C PHE A 59 7.50 -10.36 2.12
N LEU A 60 8.63 -11.04 1.94
CA LEU A 60 9.89 -10.63 2.58
C LEU A 60 10.31 -9.24 2.14
N THR A 61 10.27 -8.97 0.83
CA THR A 61 10.68 -7.68 0.27
C THR A 61 9.74 -6.56 0.74
N ILE A 62 8.42 -6.70 0.56
CA ILE A 62 7.46 -5.65 0.88
C ILE A 62 7.41 -5.36 2.38
N THR A 63 7.51 -6.39 3.22
CA THR A 63 7.50 -6.24 4.68
C THR A 63 8.78 -5.59 5.18
N PHE A 64 9.94 -6.05 4.71
CA PHE A 64 11.23 -5.50 5.11
C PHE A 64 11.38 -4.04 4.67
N THR A 65 11.04 -3.73 3.42
CA THR A 65 11.12 -2.37 2.89
C THR A 65 10.13 -1.43 3.59
N GLY A 66 8.91 -1.89 3.86
CA GLY A 66 7.92 -1.12 4.62
C GLY A 66 8.37 -0.79 6.04
N LEU A 67 8.99 -1.74 6.74
CA LEU A 67 9.60 -1.49 8.04
C LEU A 67 10.76 -0.49 7.94
N THR A 68 11.61 -0.62 6.92
CA THR A 68 12.73 0.30 6.71
C THR A 68 12.27 1.73 6.43
N ILE A 69 11.17 1.92 5.69
CA ILE A 69 10.62 3.26 5.42
C ILE A 69 10.16 3.96 6.70
N PHE A 70 9.59 3.23 7.63
CA PHE A 70 9.06 3.78 8.88
C PHE A 70 10.01 3.66 10.07
N PHE A 71 11.32 3.35 9.85
CA PHE A 71 12.27 3.12 10.95
C PHE A 71 12.35 4.29 11.95
N ASN A 72 12.15 5.50 11.47
CA ASN A 72 12.14 6.71 12.30
C ASN A 72 11.01 6.77 13.34
N LEU A 73 9.91 6.02 13.13
CA LEU A 73 8.81 5.98 14.08
C LEU A 73 9.11 5.12 15.31
N TYR A 74 9.88 4.05 15.15
CA TYR A 74 10.17 3.11 16.23
C TYR A 74 11.64 3.10 16.66
N LEU A 75 12.54 3.71 15.86
CA LEU A 75 13.96 3.90 16.21
C LEU A 75 14.39 5.37 16.09
N PRO A 76 13.68 6.33 16.72
CA PRO A 76 14.00 7.76 16.61
C PRO A 76 15.37 8.08 17.20
N TYR A 77 15.84 7.31 18.16
CA TYR A 77 17.15 7.52 18.82
C TYR A 77 18.32 7.41 17.85
N GLY A 78 18.24 6.56 16.81
CA GLY A 78 19.29 6.46 15.80
C GLY A 78 19.53 7.78 15.07
N ILE A 79 18.45 8.48 14.73
CA ILE A 79 18.53 9.82 14.12
C ILE A 79 19.00 10.85 15.13
N GLN A 80 18.50 10.80 16.36
CA GLN A 80 18.80 11.77 17.41
C GLN A 80 20.26 11.71 17.90
N GLN A 81 20.95 10.60 17.67
CA GLN A 81 22.40 10.50 17.96
C GLN A 81 23.26 11.32 16.99
N VAL A 82 22.82 11.46 15.75
CA VAL A 82 23.54 12.17 14.67
C VAL A 82 23.00 13.60 14.53
N TYR A 83 21.68 13.72 14.59
CA TYR A 83 20.95 15.00 14.48
C TYR A 83 20.32 15.31 15.83
N SER A 84 20.50 16.53 16.33
CA SER A 84 19.81 16.93 17.57
C SER A 84 18.28 16.82 17.39
N PRO A 85 17.48 16.69 18.47
CA PRO A 85 16.01 16.59 18.35
C PRO A 85 15.37 17.75 17.57
N LYS A 86 15.99 18.93 17.56
CA LYS A 86 15.57 20.10 16.77
C LYS A 86 15.95 20.00 15.30
N GLN A 87 16.91 19.15 14.95
CA GLN A 87 17.45 18.97 13.60
C GLN A 87 16.97 17.66 12.96
N SER A 88 16.06 16.93 13.59
CA SER A 88 15.51 15.68 13.01
C SER A 88 14.85 15.91 11.64
N LEU A 89 14.32 17.10 11.38
CA LEU A 89 13.79 17.49 10.06
C LEU A 89 14.90 17.57 9.00
N GLN A 90 16.10 18.02 9.38
CA GLN A 90 17.24 18.11 8.47
C GLN A 90 17.62 16.75 7.90
N PHE A 91 17.52 15.66 8.68
CA PHE A 91 17.71 14.32 8.16
C PHE A 91 16.76 13.99 6.99
N PHE A 92 15.49 14.37 7.12
CA PHE A 92 14.50 14.14 6.05
C PHE A 92 14.72 15.09 4.87
N GLU A 93 15.16 16.30 5.10
CA GLU A 93 15.52 17.25 4.05
C GLU A 93 16.74 16.75 3.26
N GLU A 94 17.75 16.22 3.92
CA GLU A 94 18.92 15.62 3.27
C GLU A 94 18.58 14.37 2.45
N ILE A 95 17.68 13.52 2.94
CA ILE A 95 17.26 12.32 2.20
C ILE A 95 16.35 12.67 1.02
N ASN A 96 15.37 13.55 1.23
CA ASN A 96 14.35 13.86 0.23
C ASN A 96 14.77 14.99 -0.72
N SER A 97 15.85 15.72 -0.41
CA SER A 97 16.39 16.79 -1.25
C SER A 97 15.33 17.81 -1.66
N THR A 98 14.52 18.24 -0.71
CA THR A 98 13.54 19.30 -0.94
C THR A 98 14.22 20.65 -0.79
N GLN A 99 14.14 21.49 -1.82
CA GLN A 99 14.56 22.89 -1.66
C GLN A 99 13.70 23.54 -0.58
N PRO A 100 14.32 24.21 0.41
CA PRO A 100 13.55 24.93 1.41
C PRO A 100 12.70 25.98 0.68
N ILE A 101 11.40 25.96 0.98
CA ILE A 101 10.50 27.01 0.51
C ILE A 101 10.89 28.26 1.29
N SER A 102 11.34 29.30 0.62
CA SER A 102 11.54 30.58 1.27
C SER A 102 10.21 31.05 1.86
N THR A 103 10.16 31.20 3.18
CA THR A 103 9.00 31.76 3.90
C THR A 103 8.92 33.28 3.75
N ALA A 104 9.88 33.91 3.06
CA ALA A 104 9.86 35.33 2.78
C ALA A 104 8.69 35.67 1.85
N GLN A 105 8.02 36.75 2.12
CA GLN A 105 7.01 37.33 1.21
C GLN A 105 7.72 37.89 -0.02
N GLY A 106 7.64 37.19 -1.15
CA GLY A 106 8.14 37.67 -2.42
C GLY A 106 7.31 38.86 -2.94
N GLN A 107 7.95 39.78 -3.64
CA GLN A 107 7.24 40.85 -4.35
C GLN A 107 6.42 40.24 -5.50
N SER A 108 5.25 40.80 -5.79
CA SER A 108 4.43 40.39 -6.90
C SER A 108 5.19 40.60 -8.22
N THR A 109 5.30 39.53 -9.02
CA THR A 109 6.08 39.54 -10.27
C THR A 109 5.42 38.61 -11.28
N ALA A 110 5.52 38.95 -12.57
CA ALA A 110 5.04 38.09 -13.65
C ALA A 110 5.82 36.76 -13.67
N MET A 111 5.14 35.69 -14.02
CA MET A 111 5.76 34.38 -14.23
C MET A 111 6.05 34.12 -15.69
N LEU A 112 6.95 33.18 -15.94
CA LEU A 112 7.17 32.59 -17.27
C LEU A 112 5.84 32.07 -17.84
N THR A 113 5.66 32.33 -19.15
CA THR A 113 4.58 31.69 -19.90
C THR A 113 4.89 30.21 -20.11
N PHE A 114 3.85 29.40 -20.36
CA PHE A 114 4.03 27.98 -20.65
C PHE A 114 4.96 27.75 -21.86
N GLU A 115 4.88 28.59 -22.87
CA GLU A 115 5.74 28.52 -24.06
C GLU A 115 7.21 28.74 -23.72
N GLN A 116 7.51 29.78 -22.92
CA GLN A 116 8.86 30.05 -22.42
C GLN A 116 9.40 28.92 -21.57
N LEU A 117 8.55 28.34 -20.71
CA LEU A 117 8.90 27.18 -19.89
C LEU A 117 9.22 25.97 -20.77
N ASN A 118 8.35 25.64 -21.71
CA ASN A 118 8.56 24.54 -22.66
C ASN A 118 9.85 24.68 -23.47
N HIS A 119 10.16 25.88 -23.94
CA HIS A 119 11.41 26.14 -24.61
C HIS A 119 12.64 25.87 -23.72
N LYS A 120 12.57 26.24 -22.42
CA LYS A 120 13.61 25.93 -21.44
C LYS A 120 13.78 24.45 -21.21
N ILE A 121 12.67 23.72 -21.10
CA ILE A 121 12.66 22.25 -20.93
C ILE A 121 13.33 21.59 -22.14
N GLN A 122 12.97 21.98 -23.34
CA GLN A 122 13.56 21.44 -24.59
C GLN A 122 15.05 21.75 -24.73
N GLN A 123 15.50 22.93 -24.30
CA GLN A 123 16.92 23.25 -24.28
C GLN A 123 17.70 22.34 -23.30
N GLN A 124 17.15 22.07 -22.13
CA GLN A 124 17.82 21.29 -21.10
C GLN A 124 17.72 19.79 -21.38
N TRP A 125 16.58 19.34 -21.91
CA TRP A 125 16.29 17.95 -22.23
C TRP A 125 15.95 17.77 -23.72
N PRO A 126 16.95 17.72 -24.60
CA PRO A 126 16.73 17.60 -26.05
C PRO A 126 15.96 16.32 -26.45
N ASN A 127 16.09 15.26 -25.66
CA ASN A 127 15.43 13.98 -25.89
C ASN A 127 13.93 13.99 -25.54
N GLN A 128 13.39 15.11 -25.06
CA GLN A 128 11.99 15.30 -24.72
C GLN A 128 11.42 14.13 -23.87
N PRO A 129 12.00 13.86 -22.70
CA PRO A 129 11.51 12.79 -21.83
C PRO A 129 10.07 13.09 -21.38
N GLU A 130 9.33 12.05 -21.05
CA GLU A 130 8.01 12.22 -20.45
C GLU A 130 8.11 12.93 -19.09
N ILE A 131 7.24 13.91 -18.87
CA ILE A 131 7.18 14.70 -17.64
C ILE A 131 6.11 14.11 -16.74
N SER A 132 6.49 13.74 -15.53
CA SER A 132 5.55 13.23 -14.53
C SER A 132 4.86 14.34 -13.76
N THR A 133 5.58 15.41 -13.42
CA THR A 133 5.06 16.46 -12.54
C THR A 133 5.70 17.80 -12.85
N ILE A 134 4.88 18.84 -12.85
CA ILE A 134 5.30 20.24 -12.80
C ILE A 134 4.72 20.85 -11.52
N GLU A 135 5.59 21.22 -10.58
CA GLU A 135 5.20 21.82 -9.31
C GLU A 135 5.60 23.29 -9.33
N VAL A 136 4.65 24.19 -9.05
CA VAL A 136 4.90 25.63 -8.97
C VAL A 136 4.80 26.06 -7.50
N LYS A 137 5.90 26.58 -6.95
CA LYS A 137 5.97 27.10 -5.59
C LYS A 137 5.98 28.61 -5.62
N ALA A 138 5.28 29.25 -4.67
CA ALA A 138 5.14 30.72 -4.55
C ALA A 138 4.78 31.41 -5.89
N PRO A 139 3.69 31.01 -6.57
CA PRO A 139 3.34 31.54 -7.89
C PRO A 139 3.14 33.06 -7.84
N TYR A 140 3.47 33.73 -8.96
CA TYR A 140 3.33 35.18 -9.12
C TYR A 140 4.14 36.03 -8.12
N THR A 141 5.24 35.48 -7.62
CA THR A 141 6.19 36.24 -6.77
C THR A 141 7.60 36.20 -7.32
N SER A 142 8.45 37.11 -6.85
CA SER A 142 9.90 37.11 -7.16
C SER A 142 10.63 35.84 -6.69
N LEU A 143 10.01 35.07 -5.79
CA LEU A 143 10.52 33.80 -5.24
C LEU A 143 9.88 32.59 -5.91
N ALA A 144 9.13 32.77 -7.01
CA ALA A 144 8.50 31.69 -7.74
C ALA A 144 9.53 30.66 -8.21
N GLN A 145 9.27 29.40 -7.92
CA GLN A 145 10.10 28.27 -8.38
C GLN A 145 9.22 27.26 -9.11
N ILE A 146 9.67 26.81 -10.25
CA ILE A 146 9.02 25.77 -11.04
C ILE A 146 9.94 24.55 -11.01
N GLN A 147 9.46 23.47 -10.42
CA GLN A 147 10.14 22.19 -10.36
C GLN A 147 9.50 21.20 -11.33
N ILE A 148 10.28 20.67 -12.25
CA ILE A 148 9.85 19.74 -13.28
C ILE A 148 10.54 18.42 -13.04
N LYS A 149 9.80 17.32 -12.99
CA LYS A 149 10.33 15.96 -12.79
C LYS A 149 10.01 15.12 -14.02
N GLN A 150 11.00 14.37 -14.49
CA GLN A 150 10.79 13.37 -15.52
C GLN A 150 9.98 12.18 -14.97
N LEU A 151 9.29 11.50 -15.86
CA LEU A 151 8.74 10.19 -15.55
C LEU A 151 9.89 9.18 -15.54
N GLU A 152 10.13 8.58 -14.37
CA GLU A 152 11.11 7.52 -14.23
C GLU A 152 10.39 6.23 -13.89
N ASP A 153 10.21 5.39 -14.91
CA ASP A 153 9.50 4.11 -14.81
C ASP A 153 10.43 2.89 -15.00
N HIS A 154 11.74 3.12 -15.13
CA HIS A 154 12.75 2.07 -15.33
C HIS A 154 13.74 1.93 -14.16
N SER A 155 13.74 2.86 -13.21
CA SER A 155 14.66 2.83 -12.07
C SER A 155 13.96 2.38 -10.78
N ILE A 156 14.69 1.60 -9.98
CA ILE A 156 14.26 1.29 -8.61
C ILE A 156 14.32 2.53 -7.71
N SER A 157 15.20 3.49 -8.03
CA SER A 157 15.34 4.70 -7.24
C SER A 157 14.20 5.69 -7.50
N LEU A 158 13.60 6.25 -6.45
CA LEU A 158 12.62 7.34 -6.56
C LEU A 158 13.31 8.72 -6.66
N LYS A 159 14.36 8.82 -7.47
CA LYS A 159 15.08 10.07 -7.75
C LYS A 159 15.06 10.38 -9.24
N PRO A 160 13.89 10.68 -9.83
CA PRO A 160 13.80 11.04 -11.24
C PRO A 160 14.67 12.28 -11.52
N GLU A 161 15.16 12.42 -12.71
CA GLU A 161 15.79 13.68 -13.11
C GLU A 161 14.82 14.82 -12.94
N GLN A 162 15.33 15.93 -12.41
CA GLN A 162 14.52 17.12 -12.17
C GLN A 162 15.23 18.37 -12.64
N LEU A 163 14.43 19.33 -13.07
CA LEU A 163 14.85 20.66 -13.46
C LEU A 163 14.13 21.67 -12.57
N SER A 164 14.90 22.53 -11.91
CA SER A 164 14.36 23.62 -11.09
C SER A 164 14.64 24.94 -11.77
N ILE A 165 13.61 25.75 -11.97
CA ILE A 165 13.68 27.03 -12.69
C ILE A 165 13.08 28.13 -11.79
N ALA A 166 13.75 29.29 -11.72
CA ALA A 166 13.17 30.49 -11.14
C ALA A 166 12.00 30.96 -12.00
N GLY A 167 10.79 30.97 -11.44
CA GLY A 167 9.56 31.22 -12.19
C GLY A 167 9.42 32.63 -12.76
N SER A 168 10.12 33.61 -12.19
CA SER A 168 10.11 35.02 -12.66
C SER A 168 11.19 35.31 -13.70
N THR A 169 12.38 34.70 -13.59
CA THR A 169 13.53 35.01 -14.43
C THR A 169 13.85 33.95 -15.49
N GLY A 170 13.39 32.74 -15.30
CA GLY A 170 13.74 31.60 -16.14
C GLY A 170 15.15 31.07 -15.92
N GLN A 171 15.83 31.49 -14.85
CA GLN A 171 17.16 31.00 -14.51
C GLN A 171 17.06 29.57 -13.99
N ILE A 172 17.93 28.68 -14.48
CA ILE A 172 18.06 27.32 -13.97
C ILE A 172 18.70 27.37 -12.58
N LEU A 173 18.03 26.78 -11.60
CA LEU A 173 18.52 26.69 -10.24
C LEU A 173 19.37 25.41 -10.06
N PRO A 174 20.40 25.45 -9.20
CA PRO A 174 21.25 24.29 -8.98
C PRO A 174 20.45 23.11 -8.40
N ASP A 175 20.82 21.91 -8.81
CA ASP A 175 20.29 20.68 -8.20
C ASP A 175 20.92 20.49 -6.81
N ILE A 176 20.09 20.50 -5.78
CA ILE A 176 20.51 20.34 -4.37
C ILE A 176 20.30 18.92 -3.85
N ARG A 177 19.92 17.98 -4.72
CA ARG A 177 19.66 16.62 -4.31
C ARG A 177 20.90 15.97 -3.69
N ASN A 178 20.69 15.31 -2.56
CA ASN A 178 21.73 14.55 -1.89
C ASN A 178 21.91 13.17 -2.56
N TYR A 179 23.07 12.93 -3.11
CA TYR A 179 23.47 11.66 -3.72
C TYR A 179 24.38 10.82 -2.80
N SER A 180 24.36 11.08 -1.50
CA SER A 180 25.10 10.24 -0.56
C SER A 180 24.66 8.77 -0.67
N PRO A 181 25.55 7.82 -0.34
CA PRO A 181 25.20 6.39 -0.36
C PRO A 181 23.96 6.06 0.49
N VAL A 182 23.79 6.74 1.64
CA VAL A 182 22.64 6.56 2.52
C VAL A 182 21.35 7.05 1.85
N ALA A 183 21.37 8.24 1.25
CA ALA A 183 20.21 8.79 0.55
C ALA A 183 19.85 7.94 -0.68
N THR A 184 20.84 7.40 -1.38
CA THR A 184 20.63 6.50 -2.53
C THR A 184 20.04 5.17 -2.09
N LEU A 185 20.57 4.57 -1.01
CA LEU A 185 20.02 3.33 -0.44
C LEU A 185 18.58 3.52 0.02
N TYR A 186 18.29 4.59 0.75
CA TYR A 186 16.93 4.91 1.21
C TYR A 186 15.96 5.07 0.03
N SER A 187 16.37 5.83 -1.00
CA SER A 187 15.59 6.01 -2.22
C SER A 187 15.31 4.68 -2.94
N GLY A 188 16.32 3.79 -3.01
CA GLY A 188 16.16 2.45 -3.59
C GLY A 188 15.21 1.56 -2.79
N VAL A 189 15.30 1.57 -1.46
CA VAL A 189 14.39 0.81 -0.58
C VAL A 189 12.95 1.34 -0.71
N TYR A 190 12.81 2.66 -0.76
CA TYR A 190 11.49 3.29 -0.94
C TYR A 190 10.91 2.98 -2.31
N GLY A 191 11.71 3.07 -3.37
CA GLY A 191 11.30 2.72 -4.72
C GLY A 191 10.96 1.25 -4.88
N LEU A 192 11.71 0.35 -4.24
CA LEU A 192 11.40 -1.07 -4.23
C LEU A 192 10.05 -1.37 -3.54
N HIS A 193 9.70 -0.61 -2.51
CA HIS A 193 8.40 -0.73 -1.83
C HIS A 193 7.25 -0.22 -2.69
N MET A 194 7.43 0.94 -3.32
CA MET A 194 6.39 1.58 -4.15
C MET A 194 6.30 0.99 -5.56
N ALA A 195 7.36 0.31 -6.01
CA ALA A 195 7.48 -0.34 -7.32
C ALA A 195 7.10 0.56 -8.53
N PRO A 196 7.55 1.81 -8.63
CA PRO A 196 7.26 2.67 -9.78
C PRO A 196 7.80 2.09 -11.09
N PHE A 197 8.91 1.38 -11.02
CA PHE A 197 9.56 0.70 -12.16
C PHE A 197 8.77 -0.50 -12.70
N ALA A 198 7.72 -0.92 -11.99
CA ALA A 198 6.95 -2.10 -12.40
C ALA A 198 6.13 -1.80 -13.65
N GLN A 199 6.56 -2.33 -14.78
CA GLN A 199 5.80 -2.35 -16.04
C GLN A 199 4.52 -3.18 -15.89
N PRO A 200 3.51 -3.05 -16.77
CA PRO A 200 2.18 -3.66 -16.59
C PRO A 200 2.21 -5.14 -16.24
N LEU A 201 3.07 -5.94 -16.87
CA LEU A 201 3.19 -7.37 -16.58
C LEU A 201 3.72 -7.62 -15.15
N LEU A 202 4.73 -6.84 -14.72
CA LEU A 202 5.28 -6.96 -13.37
C LEU A 202 4.26 -6.48 -12.33
N ARG A 203 3.51 -5.39 -12.59
CA ARG A 203 2.41 -4.93 -11.72
C ARG A 203 1.36 -6.01 -11.54
N LEU A 204 1.01 -6.70 -12.61
CA LEU A 204 0.09 -7.84 -12.56
C LEU A 204 0.67 -8.97 -11.70
N GLY A 205 1.96 -9.28 -11.84
CA GLY A 205 2.66 -10.26 -11.00
C GLY A 205 2.67 -9.89 -9.51
N LEU A 206 2.94 -8.63 -9.19
CA LEU A 206 2.89 -8.09 -7.82
C LEU A 206 1.46 -8.14 -7.25
N PHE A 207 0.45 -7.82 -8.04
CA PHE A 207 -0.96 -7.95 -7.67
C PHE A 207 -1.32 -9.40 -7.31
N PHE A 208 -0.99 -10.36 -8.15
CA PHE A 208 -1.23 -11.77 -7.85
C PHE A 208 -0.43 -12.26 -6.64
N SER A 209 0.80 -11.77 -6.46
CA SER A 209 1.58 -12.08 -5.25
C SER A 209 0.88 -11.57 -3.99
N GLY A 210 0.27 -10.38 -4.04
CA GLY A 210 -0.57 -9.84 -2.96
C GLY A 210 -1.77 -10.74 -2.67
N LEU A 211 -2.49 -11.19 -3.69
CA LEU A 211 -3.63 -12.12 -3.55
C LEU A 211 -3.19 -13.47 -2.96
N LEU A 212 -2.06 -14.02 -3.40
CA LEU A 212 -1.49 -15.25 -2.83
C LEU A 212 -1.16 -15.09 -1.35
N GLY A 213 -0.69 -13.91 -0.93
CA GLY A 213 -0.47 -13.63 0.47
C GLY A 213 -1.75 -13.56 1.29
N CYS A 214 -2.82 -12.94 0.76
CA CYS A 214 -4.13 -13.01 1.41
C CYS A 214 -4.60 -14.47 1.55
N ALA A 215 -4.40 -15.29 0.52
CA ALA A 215 -4.72 -16.71 0.54
C ALA A 215 -3.85 -17.49 1.55
N MET A 216 -2.57 -17.14 1.68
CA MET A 216 -1.66 -17.70 2.68
C MET A 216 -2.15 -17.41 4.10
N ILE A 217 -2.48 -16.17 4.42
CA ILE A 217 -2.99 -15.77 5.74
C ILE A 217 -4.32 -16.47 6.02
N ALA A 218 -5.25 -16.44 5.07
CA ALA A 218 -6.56 -17.05 5.22
C ALA A 218 -6.46 -18.57 5.44
N SER A 219 -5.68 -19.27 4.62
CA SER A 219 -5.50 -20.74 4.76
C SER A 219 -4.80 -21.10 6.08
N GLY A 220 -3.84 -20.31 6.54
CA GLY A 220 -3.18 -20.51 7.83
C GLY A 220 -4.16 -20.40 9.02
N LEU A 221 -4.98 -19.37 9.04
CA LEU A 221 -5.99 -19.16 10.07
C LEU A 221 -7.10 -20.22 10.04
N LEU A 222 -7.53 -20.64 8.86
CA LEU A 222 -8.50 -21.72 8.70
C LEU A 222 -7.93 -23.07 9.15
N LEU A 223 -6.67 -23.39 8.81
CA LEU A 223 -5.99 -24.59 9.29
C LEU A 223 -5.84 -24.61 10.79
N TRP A 224 -5.49 -23.46 11.39
CA TRP A 224 -5.39 -23.35 12.84
C TRP A 224 -6.75 -23.62 13.50
N SER A 225 -7.83 -22.99 13.02
CA SER A 225 -9.18 -23.19 13.51
C SER A 225 -9.64 -24.65 13.35
N LEU A 226 -9.43 -25.26 12.18
CA LEU A 226 -9.79 -26.62 11.88
C LEU A 226 -9.07 -27.62 12.79
N LYS A 227 -7.76 -27.45 12.98
CA LYS A 227 -6.96 -28.31 13.87
C LYS A 227 -7.46 -28.27 15.30
N ARG A 228 -7.83 -27.10 15.82
CA ARG A 228 -8.39 -26.93 17.17
C ARG A 228 -9.77 -27.60 17.32
N GLN A 229 -10.62 -27.43 16.32
CA GLN A 229 -11.95 -28.07 16.33
C GLN A 229 -11.86 -29.61 16.31
N LEU A 230 -10.93 -30.18 15.56
CA LEU A 230 -10.71 -31.64 15.52
C LEU A 230 -10.22 -32.20 16.87
N HIS A 231 -9.38 -31.45 17.58
CA HIS A 231 -8.92 -31.86 18.91
C HIS A 231 -10.01 -31.69 20.00
N ALA A 232 -10.94 -30.75 19.79
CA ALA A 232 -12.02 -30.45 20.77
C ALA A 232 -13.26 -31.34 20.61
N LYS A 233 -13.22 -32.42 19.83
CA LYS A 233 -14.38 -33.27 19.52
C LYS A 233 -15.13 -33.86 20.75
N SER A 234 -14.57 -33.78 21.94
CA SER A 234 -15.18 -34.27 23.17
C SER A 234 -15.58 -33.20 24.20
N GLN A 235 -15.45 -31.91 23.87
CA GLN A 235 -15.61 -30.82 24.81
C GLN A 235 -16.80 -29.90 24.50
N SER A 236 -17.37 -29.33 25.57
CA SER A 236 -18.40 -28.30 25.56
C SER A 236 -18.05 -27.09 24.71
N PHE A 237 -19.07 -26.29 24.37
CA PHE A 237 -18.93 -24.99 23.65
C PHE A 237 -17.76 -24.16 24.22
N HIS A 238 -16.87 -23.75 23.32
CA HIS A 238 -15.72 -22.88 23.65
C HIS A 238 -15.88 -21.53 22.98
N PHE A 239 -16.13 -20.51 23.77
CA PHE A 239 -16.39 -19.15 23.29
C PHE A 239 -15.27 -18.59 22.37
N GLY A 240 -14.01 -18.84 22.71
CA GLY A 240 -12.88 -18.40 21.90
C GLY A 240 -12.87 -18.99 20.48
N HIS A 241 -13.20 -20.27 20.31
CA HIS A 241 -13.30 -20.90 18.98
C HIS A 241 -14.49 -20.34 18.20
N TYR A 242 -15.60 -20.10 18.87
CA TYR A 242 -16.74 -19.43 18.24
C TYR A 242 -16.37 -18.05 17.71
N LEU A 243 -15.69 -17.24 18.51
CA LEU A 243 -15.29 -15.88 18.14
C LEU A 243 -14.28 -15.87 16.97
N VAL A 244 -13.31 -16.80 16.97
CA VAL A 244 -12.35 -16.95 15.87
C VAL A 244 -13.03 -17.33 14.55
N ASP A 245 -13.97 -18.27 14.57
CA ASP A 245 -14.70 -18.65 13.35
C ASP A 245 -15.48 -17.47 12.76
N ARG A 246 -16.09 -16.64 13.62
CA ARG A 246 -16.84 -15.45 13.21
C ARG A 246 -15.91 -14.33 12.73
N GLY A 247 -14.80 -14.12 13.46
CA GLY A 247 -13.77 -13.17 13.10
C GLY A 247 -13.12 -13.50 11.74
N ASN A 248 -12.81 -14.77 11.51
CA ASN A 248 -12.27 -15.22 10.22
C ASN A 248 -13.22 -14.89 9.07
N LEU A 249 -14.51 -15.14 9.23
CA LEU A 249 -15.48 -14.79 8.19
C LEU A 249 -15.57 -13.28 7.95
N ALA A 250 -15.63 -12.50 9.02
CA ALA A 250 -15.67 -11.04 8.90
C ALA A 250 -14.40 -10.46 8.26
N CYS A 251 -13.24 -11.10 8.49
CA CYS A 251 -11.99 -10.67 7.83
C CYS A 251 -11.90 -11.14 6.37
N PHE A 252 -12.27 -12.41 6.06
CA PHE A 252 -12.03 -12.95 4.72
C PHE A 252 -13.12 -12.62 3.72
N VAL A 253 -14.34 -12.44 4.19
CA VAL A 253 -15.50 -12.13 3.33
C VAL A 253 -16.08 -10.76 3.64
N GLY A 254 -16.21 -10.40 4.91
CA GLY A 254 -16.76 -9.11 5.32
C GLY A 254 -15.91 -7.93 4.90
N LEU A 255 -14.58 -8.03 4.96
CA LEU A 255 -13.68 -6.99 4.50
C LEU A 255 -13.80 -6.72 2.97
N PRO A 256 -13.74 -7.74 2.08
CA PRO A 256 -14.03 -7.54 0.65
C PRO A 256 -15.42 -6.97 0.37
N ILE A 257 -16.47 -7.37 1.11
CA ILE A 257 -17.80 -6.75 1.00
C ILE A 257 -17.71 -5.26 1.31
N SER A 258 -17.00 -4.88 2.36
CA SER A 258 -16.83 -3.48 2.77
C SER A 258 -16.05 -2.67 1.73
N MET A 259 -15.05 -3.26 1.08
CA MET A 259 -14.35 -2.63 -0.05
C MET A 259 -15.27 -2.40 -1.23
N LEU A 260 -16.14 -3.35 -1.56
CA LEU A 260 -17.13 -3.15 -2.62
C LEU A 260 -18.11 -2.04 -2.27
N VAL A 261 -18.61 -2.00 -1.04
CA VAL A 261 -19.50 -0.91 -0.58
C VAL A 261 -18.79 0.46 -0.64
N TYR A 262 -17.50 0.53 -0.32
CA TYR A 262 -16.71 1.74 -0.53
C TYR A 262 -16.77 2.20 -1.99
N PHE A 263 -16.56 1.30 -2.97
CA PHE A 263 -16.66 1.64 -4.39
C PHE A 263 -18.08 2.07 -4.81
N TYR A 264 -19.11 1.40 -4.32
CA TYR A 264 -20.50 1.79 -4.57
C TYR A 264 -20.80 3.22 -4.07
N LEU A 265 -20.39 3.54 -2.85
CA LEU A 265 -20.59 4.87 -2.29
C LEU A 265 -19.80 5.94 -3.04
N ASN A 266 -18.59 5.63 -3.45
CA ASN A 266 -17.76 6.52 -4.26
C ASN A 266 -18.45 6.85 -5.61
N ARG A 267 -19.12 5.89 -6.25
CA ARG A 267 -19.80 6.08 -7.54
C ARG A 267 -21.17 6.73 -7.41
N LEU A 268 -21.93 6.36 -6.39
CA LEU A 268 -23.35 6.75 -6.29
C LEU A 268 -23.63 7.93 -5.36
N VAL A 269 -22.76 8.21 -4.39
CA VAL A 269 -23.00 9.21 -3.35
C VAL A 269 -22.02 10.37 -3.44
N THR A 270 -20.74 10.12 -3.48
CA THR A 270 -19.69 11.15 -3.43
C THR A 270 -19.76 12.19 -4.54
N PRO A 271 -20.14 11.87 -5.79
CA PRO A 271 -20.31 12.88 -6.84
C PRO A 271 -21.37 13.94 -6.51
N TYR A 272 -22.34 13.61 -5.68
CA TYR A 272 -23.48 14.47 -5.36
C TYR A 272 -23.38 15.17 -4.01
N ILE A 273 -22.58 14.65 -3.09
CA ILE A 273 -22.49 15.16 -1.71
C ILE A 273 -21.01 15.40 -1.35
N HIS A 274 -20.61 16.68 -1.39
CA HIS A 274 -19.23 17.06 -1.07
C HIS A 274 -19.03 17.29 0.44
N GLY A 275 -17.83 17.02 0.94
CA GLY A 275 -17.37 17.42 2.27
C GLY A 275 -17.49 16.38 3.37
N ASN A 276 -18.03 15.18 3.13
CA ASN A 276 -18.08 14.07 4.08
C ASN A 276 -17.36 12.83 3.55
N ASN A 277 -16.73 12.07 4.45
CA ASN A 277 -16.04 10.82 4.11
C ASN A 277 -17.02 9.63 4.13
N TYR A 278 -18.08 9.68 3.34
CA TYR A 278 -19.14 8.65 3.32
C TYR A 278 -18.60 7.28 2.93
N GLU A 279 -17.63 7.22 2.02
CA GLU A 279 -17.01 5.97 1.59
C GLU A 279 -16.30 5.30 2.75
N ILE A 280 -15.52 6.06 3.53
CA ILE A 280 -14.77 5.55 4.67
C ILE A 280 -15.73 5.12 5.78
N GLN A 281 -16.74 5.91 6.07
CA GLN A 281 -17.77 5.59 7.06
C GLN A 281 -18.54 4.33 6.67
N GLY A 282 -18.96 4.25 5.40
CA GLY A 282 -19.66 3.09 4.85
C GLY A 282 -18.83 1.83 4.88
N PHE A 283 -17.54 1.93 4.58
CA PHE A 283 -16.59 0.82 4.69
C PHE A 283 -16.57 0.24 6.11
N PHE A 284 -16.29 1.05 7.12
CA PHE A 284 -16.19 0.58 8.50
C PHE A 284 -17.54 0.11 9.06
N LEU A 285 -18.63 0.81 8.73
CA LEU A 285 -19.98 0.41 9.14
C LEU A 285 -20.34 -0.95 8.55
N THR A 286 -20.11 -1.17 7.26
CA THR A 286 -20.40 -2.45 6.60
C THR A 286 -19.55 -3.58 7.18
N TRP A 287 -18.28 -3.33 7.48
CA TRP A 287 -17.41 -4.32 8.10
C TRP A 287 -17.90 -4.72 9.49
N LEU A 288 -18.32 -3.74 10.30
CA LEU A 288 -18.94 -3.99 11.61
C LEU A 288 -20.25 -4.77 11.48
N ILE A 289 -21.12 -4.39 10.53
CA ILE A 289 -22.38 -5.10 10.25
C ILE A 289 -22.08 -6.55 9.84
N SER A 290 -21.09 -6.80 9.01
CA SER A 290 -20.67 -8.14 8.60
C SER A 290 -20.24 -8.99 9.81
N LEU A 291 -19.46 -8.42 10.74
CA LEU A 291 -19.06 -9.09 11.98
C LEU A 291 -20.27 -9.38 12.88
N VAL A 292 -21.13 -8.40 13.11
CA VAL A 292 -22.34 -8.56 13.92
C VAL A 292 -23.27 -9.61 13.31
N ALA A 293 -23.51 -9.54 12.00
CA ALA A 293 -24.29 -10.56 11.30
C ALA A 293 -23.69 -11.96 11.44
N ALA A 294 -22.36 -12.09 11.37
CA ALA A 294 -21.68 -13.35 11.58
C ALA A 294 -21.91 -13.92 12.99
N LEU A 295 -21.95 -13.07 14.01
CA LEU A 295 -22.21 -13.51 15.40
C LEU A 295 -23.60 -14.14 15.58
N PHE A 296 -24.60 -13.66 14.86
CA PHE A 296 -25.99 -14.15 14.99
C PHE A 296 -26.38 -15.22 13.95
N THR A 297 -25.56 -15.44 12.92
CA THR A 297 -25.86 -16.42 11.88
C THR A 297 -25.59 -17.85 12.33
N LYS A 298 -26.51 -18.78 12.04
CA LYS A 298 -26.32 -20.21 12.28
C LYS A 298 -25.13 -20.76 11.51
N LYS A 299 -24.35 -21.67 12.12
CA LYS A 299 -23.08 -22.18 11.51
C LYS A 299 -23.28 -22.75 10.09
N ALA A 300 -24.42 -23.38 9.81
CA ALA A 300 -24.71 -23.96 8.49
C ALA A 300 -24.81 -22.91 7.37
N TYR A 301 -25.23 -21.69 7.66
CA TYR A 301 -25.41 -20.60 6.68
C TYR A 301 -24.33 -19.54 6.73
N LEU A 302 -23.40 -19.66 7.68
CA LEU A 302 -22.43 -18.64 8.02
C LEU A 302 -21.62 -18.15 6.81
N TRP A 303 -20.97 -19.05 6.10
CA TRP A 303 -20.17 -18.73 4.92
C TRP A 303 -21.03 -18.43 3.68
N ARG A 304 -22.10 -19.19 3.50
CA ARG A 304 -22.95 -19.08 2.32
C ARG A 304 -23.60 -17.69 2.21
N SER A 305 -24.15 -17.16 3.30
CA SER A 305 -24.83 -15.87 3.30
C SER A 305 -23.91 -14.73 2.87
N GLN A 306 -22.74 -14.61 3.48
CA GLN A 306 -21.82 -13.52 3.17
C GLN A 306 -21.13 -13.71 1.81
N LEU A 307 -20.79 -14.94 1.41
CA LEU A 307 -20.26 -15.20 0.06
C LEU A 307 -21.27 -14.87 -1.03
N THR A 308 -22.55 -15.15 -0.82
CA THR A 308 -23.60 -14.78 -1.79
C THR A 308 -23.67 -13.25 -1.95
N ILE A 309 -23.61 -12.50 -0.82
CA ILE A 309 -23.59 -11.02 -0.84
C ILE A 309 -22.33 -10.52 -1.57
N LEU A 310 -21.17 -11.09 -1.26
CA LEU A 310 -19.91 -10.72 -1.92
C LEU A 310 -19.99 -10.90 -3.45
N ILE A 311 -20.45 -12.06 -3.89
CA ILE A 311 -20.58 -12.37 -5.33
C ILE A 311 -21.59 -11.42 -5.97
N ALA A 312 -22.75 -11.20 -5.38
CA ALA A 312 -23.77 -10.29 -5.89
C ALA A 312 -23.23 -8.86 -6.06
N LEU A 313 -22.57 -8.33 -5.03
CA LEU A 313 -21.96 -7.00 -5.11
C LEU A 313 -20.86 -6.94 -6.17
N ALA A 314 -19.97 -7.93 -6.22
CA ALA A 314 -18.87 -7.95 -7.18
C ALA A 314 -19.38 -8.01 -8.64
N THR A 315 -20.42 -8.78 -8.90
CA THR A 315 -21.01 -8.90 -10.25
C THR A 315 -21.80 -7.68 -10.71
N LEU A 316 -22.41 -6.93 -9.75
CA LEU A 316 -23.16 -5.72 -10.07
C LEU A 316 -22.26 -4.46 -10.18
N LEU A 317 -21.04 -4.47 -9.63
CA LEU A 317 -20.18 -3.30 -9.62
C LEU A 317 -19.86 -2.74 -11.02
N PRO A 318 -19.54 -3.54 -12.05
CA PRO A 318 -19.30 -3.02 -13.40
C PRO A 318 -20.51 -2.27 -13.98
N LEU A 319 -21.73 -2.75 -13.71
CA LEU A 319 -22.96 -2.07 -14.17
C LEU A 319 -23.15 -0.70 -13.51
N VAL A 320 -22.79 -0.58 -12.24
CA VAL A 320 -22.83 0.70 -11.52
C VAL A 320 -21.73 1.65 -12.00
N ASP A 321 -20.57 1.12 -12.34
CA ASP A 321 -19.48 1.91 -12.89
C ASP A 321 -19.85 2.48 -14.26
N ASP A 322 -20.38 1.66 -15.17
CA ASP A 322 -20.89 2.11 -16.47
C ASP A 322 -21.99 3.16 -16.32
N TYR A 323 -22.96 2.95 -15.41
CA TYR A 323 -24.03 3.90 -15.14
C TYR A 323 -23.46 5.25 -14.64
N SER A 324 -22.50 5.22 -13.74
CA SER A 324 -21.89 6.45 -13.19
C SER A 324 -21.12 7.25 -14.25
N LEU A 325 -20.46 6.56 -15.20
CA LEU A 325 -19.77 7.20 -16.32
C LEU A 325 -20.74 7.86 -17.31
N TYR A 326 -21.95 7.32 -17.44
CA TYR A 326 -22.99 7.88 -18.33
C TYR A 326 -23.60 9.17 -17.77
N GLN A 327 -23.45 9.43 -16.45
CA GLN A 327 -24.02 10.60 -15.77
C GLN A 327 -23.04 11.79 -15.66
N GLN A 328 -21.75 11.57 -15.98
CA GLN A 328 -20.69 12.58 -16.03
C GLN A 328 -20.56 13.15 -17.44
#